data_23e371d6a44ec1a2f8b9694b3cb3d0ff
#
_entry.id   23e371d6a44ec1a2f8b9694b3cb3d0ff
#
_cell.length_a   1.000
_cell.length_b   1.000
_cell.length_c   1.000
_cell.angle_alpha   90.00
_cell.angle_beta   90.00
_cell.angle_gamma   90.00
#
_symmetry.space_group_name_H-M   'P 1'
#
loop_
_entity.id
_entity.type
_entity.pdbx_description
1 polymer ?
#
loop_
_entity_poly.entity_id
_entity_poly.type
_entity_poly.pdbx_seq_one_letter_code
_entity_poly.pdbx_strand_id
1 'polypeptide(L)'
;LIQFNKTDTASQTALQFLTSGVTRGSITYTGSSTSYNTTSDYRLKENVVEMTGALDRVSQLKPSRFNFISDADKTVDGFLAHEVQEIVPEAITGEKDGMRTEEYEITPAVLDEEGNITEEAVMGTREVPEYQGIDQAKLVPLLVGAIQELKAEIELLKTQINN
;
A
#
# COMPACT_ATOMS: atom_id res chain seq x y z
N LEU A 1 -14.62 13.24 -11.60
CA LEU A 1 -13.22 13.20 -12.00
C LEU A 1 -12.51 14.41 -11.42
N ILE A 2 -11.43 14.19 -10.63
CA ILE A 2 -10.49 15.24 -10.20
C ILE A 2 -9.34 15.27 -11.21
N GLN A 3 -9.10 16.42 -11.84
CA GLN A 3 -8.05 16.59 -12.83
C GLN A 3 -7.12 17.72 -12.39
N PHE A 4 -5.83 17.43 -12.32
CA PHE A 4 -4.77 18.42 -12.07
C PHE A 4 -4.12 18.76 -13.42
N ASN A 5 -4.15 20.04 -13.78
CA ASN A 5 -3.56 20.53 -15.04
C ASN A 5 -2.58 21.67 -14.75
N LYS A 6 -1.48 21.68 -15.47
CA LYS A 6 -0.45 22.73 -15.39
C LYS A 6 0.14 23.00 -16.78
N THR A 7 0.69 24.18 -16.95
CA THR A 7 1.24 24.66 -18.24
C THR A 7 2.77 24.67 -18.29
N ASP A 8 3.44 24.39 -17.16
CA ASP A 8 4.91 24.33 -17.07
C ASP A 8 5.41 22.94 -16.68
N THR A 9 6.73 22.74 -16.65
CA THR A 9 7.38 21.46 -16.33
C THR A 9 7.85 21.36 -14.86
N ALA A 10 7.68 22.40 -14.04
CA ALA A 10 8.07 22.38 -12.63
C ALA A 10 7.28 21.34 -11.84
N SER A 11 7.87 20.79 -10.79
CA SER A 11 7.16 19.86 -9.89
C SER A 11 6.02 20.54 -9.16
N GLN A 12 4.87 19.87 -9.11
CA GLN A 12 3.69 20.31 -8.36
C GLN A 12 3.22 19.21 -7.42
N THR A 13 2.73 19.61 -6.26
CA THR A 13 2.06 18.69 -5.32
C THR A 13 0.56 18.67 -5.62
N ALA A 14 0.05 17.51 -6.02
CA ALA A 14 -1.38 17.29 -6.23
C ALA A 14 -2.11 16.96 -4.91
N LEU A 15 -1.52 16.08 -4.10
CA LEU A 15 -2.02 15.70 -2.79
C LEU A 15 -0.88 15.67 -1.77
N GLN A 16 -1.18 16.09 -0.54
CA GLN A 16 -0.23 16.03 0.57
C GLN A 16 -0.93 15.45 1.80
N PHE A 17 -0.30 14.48 2.42
CA PHE A 17 -0.79 13.83 3.64
C PHE A 17 0.03 14.32 4.83
N LEU A 18 -0.65 14.91 5.82
CA LEU A 18 -0.01 15.46 7.02
C LEU A 18 -0.57 14.81 8.29
N THR A 19 0.30 14.69 9.29
CA THR A 19 -0.10 14.37 10.66
C THR A 19 0.56 15.36 11.59
N SER A 20 -0.26 16.11 12.34
CA SER A 20 0.21 17.19 13.25
C SER A 20 1.15 18.19 12.55
N GLY A 21 0.81 18.60 11.32
CA GLY A 21 1.60 19.56 10.53
C GLY A 21 2.85 18.97 9.85
N VAL A 22 3.18 17.70 10.11
CA VAL A 22 4.33 17.03 9.49
C VAL A 22 3.87 16.25 8.26
N THR A 23 4.49 16.51 7.11
CA THR A 23 4.23 15.77 5.87
C THR A 23 4.64 14.31 6.05
N ARG A 24 3.72 13.39 5.77
CA ARG A 24 3.93 11.93 5.80
C ARG A 24 4.09 11.34 4.40
N GLY A 25 3.47 11.98 3.42
CA GLY A 25 3.59 11.59 2.02
C GLY A 25 2.93 12.61 1.10
N SER A 26 3.15 12.42 -0.20
CA SER A 26 2.54 13.29 -1.22
C SER A 26 2.44 12.57 -2.55
N ILE A 27 1.51 13.03 -3.39
CA ILE A 27 1.49 12.73 -4.82
C ILE A 27 1.92 14.01 -5.52
N THR A 28 3.04 13.92 -6.23
CA THR A 28 3.59 15.04 -7.00
C THR A 28 3.65 14.67 -8.48
N TYR A 29 3.61 15.66 -9.36
CA TYR A 29 3.71 15.44 -10.79
C TYR A 29 4.52 16.54 -11.47
N THR A 30 5.08 16.21 -12.62
CA THR A 30 5.82 17.11 -13.51
C THR A 30 5.20 17.08 -14.90
N GLY A 31 5.81 17.69 -15.88
CA GLY A 31 5.40 17.58 -17.29
C GLY A 31 5.50 16.17 -17.87
N SER A 32 6.21 15.24 -17.21
CA SER A 32 6.53 13.90 -17.76
C SER A 32 6.35 12.74 -16.78
N SER A 33 6.09 12.99 -15.50
CA SER A 33 6.04 11.93 -14.48
C SER A 33 5.09 12.26 -13.33
N THR A 34 4.62 11.20 -12.67
CA THR A 34 3.95 11.26 -11.37
C THR A 34 4.76 10.47 -10.35
N SER A 35 4.92 11.02 -9.14
CA SER A 35 5.64 10.38 -8.04
C SER A 35 4.75 10.23 -6.83
N TYR A 36 4.82 9.06 -6.20
CA TYR A 36 4.17 8.74 -4.93
C TYR A 36 5.26 8.74 -3.86
N ASN A 37 5.28 9.77 -3.02
CA ASN A 37 6.37 10.00 -2.09
C ASN A 37 5.95 9.65 -0.67
N THR A 38 6.77 8.87 0.03
CA THR A 38 6.71 8.67 1.47
C THR A 38 7.87 9.42 2.11
N THR A 39 7.60 10.17 3.19
CA THR A 39 8.65 10.90 3.91
C THR A 39 9.64 9.92 4.52
N SER A 40 10.94 10.14 4.26
CA SER A 40 12.03 9.29 4.73
C SER A 40 13.23 10.10 5.23
N ASP A 41 12.99 11.29 5.80
CA ASP A 41 14.03 12.13 6.38
C ASP A 41 14.62 11.45 7.63
N TYR A 42 15.95 11.43 7.74
CA TYR A 42 16.65 10.79 8.85
C TYR A 42 16.32 11.43 10.21
N ARG A 43 15.96 12.71 10.24
CA ARG A 43 15.57 13.46 11.46
C ARG A 43 14.27 12.97 12.07
N LEU A 44 13.50 12.17 11.34
CA LEU A 44 12.25 11.55 11.79
C LEU A 44 12.44 10.10 12.22
N LYS A 45 13.69 9.63 12.29
CA LYS A 45 14.03 8.25 12.59
C LYS A 45 14.98 8.17 13.78
N GLU A 46 14.81 7.14 14.57
CA GLU A 46 15.69 6.80 15.69
C GLU A 46 16.02 5.31 15.66
N ASN A 47 17.02 4.88 16.45
CA ASN A 47 17.43 3.48 16.58
C ASN A 47 17.72 2.82 15.22
N VAL A 48 18.37 3.54 14.31
CA VAL A 48 18.69 3.05 12.97
C VAL A 48 19.81 2.00 13.10
N VAL A 49 19.50 0.76 12.72
CA VAL A 49 20.42 -0.37 12.70
C VAL A 49 20.46 -1.00 11.31
N GLU A 50 21.53 -1.71 11.00
CA GLU A 50 21.65 -2.46 9.75
C GLU A 50 20.66 -3.63 9.73
N MET A 51 20.01 -3.85 8.58
CA MET A 51 19.12 -4.99 8.38
C MET A 51 19.94 -6.25 8.11
N THR A 52 19.66 -7.33 8.84
CA THR A 52 20.27 -8.65 8.66
C THR A 52 19.18 -9.72 8.54
N GLY A 53 19.54 -10.90 7.96
CA GLY A 53 18.58 -11.99 7.75
C GLY A 53 17.50 -11.69 6.71
N ALA A 54 17.81 -10.79 5.79
CA ALA A 54 16.88 -10.38 4.75
C ALA A 54 16.63 -11.51 3.74
N LEU A 55 17.64 -12.30 3.40
CA LEU A 55 17.52 -13.42 2.47
C LEU A 55 16.61 -14.51 3.05
N ASP A 56 16.75 -14.83 4.33
CA ASP A 56 15.88 -15.81 5.01
C ASP A 56 14.43 -15.35 5.04
N ARG A 57 14.18 -14.06 5.28
CA ARG A 57 12.83 -13.48 5.26
C ARG A 57 12.22 -13.51 3.85
N VAL A 58 12.98 -13.12 2.82
CA VAL A 58 12.51 -13.15 1.43
C VAL A 58 12.17 -14.56 0.99
N SER A 59 12.95 -15.56 1.41
CA SER A 59 12.72 -16.97 1.04
C SER A 59 11.39 -17.54 1.56
N GLN A 60 10.78 -16.89 2.57
CA GLN A 60 9.49 -17.29 3.14
C GLN A 60 8.31 -16.63 2.42
N LEU A 61 8.54 -15.55 1.64
CA LEU A 61 7.48 -14.93 0.84
C LEU A 61 7.03 -15.88 -0.26
N LYS A 62 5.72 -15.90 -0.54
CA LYS A 62 5.08 -16.78 -1.51
C LYS A 62 4.49 -15.96 -2.67
N PRO A 63 5.29 -15.62 -3.69
CA PRO A 63 4.75 -15.02 -4.90
C PRO A 63 3.72 -15.97 -5.53
N SER A 64 2.55 -15.45 -5.87
CA SER A 64 1.43 -16.21 -6.38
C SER A 64 0.90 -15.60 -7.67
N ARG A 65 0.34 -16.44 -8.53
CA ARG A 65 -0.37 -16.02 -9.74
C ARG A 65 -1.85 -16.29 -9.56
N PHE A 66 -2.68 -15.27 -9.81
CA PHE A 66 -4.13 -15.36 -9.56
C PHE A 66 -4.92 -14.44 -10.50
N ASN A 67 -6.25 -14.61 -10.47
CA ASN A 67 -7.20 -13.70 -11.07
C ASN A 67 -8.06 -13.07 -9.97
N PHE A 68 -8.38 -11.79 -10.11
CA PHE A 68 -9.41 -11.20 -9.26
C PHE A 68 -10.79 -11.75 -9.63
N ILE A 69 -11.64 -12.03 -8.64
CA ILE A 69 -13.00 -12.53 -8.88
C ILE A 69 -13.79 -11.57 -9.79
N SER A 70 -13.55 -10.26 -9.64
CA SER A 70 -14.17 -9.20 -10.46
C SER A 70 -13.61 -9.11 -11.89
N ASP A 71 -12.48 -9.76 -12.20
CA ASP A 71 -11.81 -9.73 -13.50
C ASP A 71 -11.15 -11.11 -13.76
N ALA A 72 -12.00 -12.13 -13.97
CA ALA A 72 -11.58 -13.52 -14.06
C ALA A 72 -10.72 -13.83 -15.29
N ASP A 73 -10.78 -13.03 -16.33
CA ASP A 73 -10.02 -13.24 -17.57
C ASP A 73 -8.59 -12.69 -17.50
N LYS A 74 -8.29 -11.85 -16.48
CA LYS A 74 -6.97 -11.22 -16.32
C LYS A 74 -6.17 -11.85 -15.20
N THR A 75 -5.11 -12.55 -15.58
CA THR A 75 -4.14 -13.14 -14.64
C THR A 75 -3.08 -12.11 -14.26
N VAL A 76 -2.76 -12.04 -12.97
CA VAL A 76 -1.75 -11.15 -12.39
C VAL A 76 -0.84 -11.91 -11.42
N ASP A 77 0.38 -11.42 -11.25
CA ASP A 77 1.31 -11.91 -10.24
C ASP A 77 1.28 -10.98 -9.01
N GLY A 78 1.35 -11.54 -7.82
CA GLY A 78 1.29 -10.77 -6.58
C GLY A 78 1.44 -11.65 -5.35
N PHE A 79 0.86 -11.19 -4.25
CA PHE A 79 0.91 -11.86 -2.95
C PHE A 79 -0.48 -11.91 -2.31
N LEU A 80 -0.69 -12.89 -1.45
CA LEU A 80 -1.81 -12.89 -0.52
C LEU A 80 -1.43 -12.12 0.74
N ALA A 81 -2.19 -11.07 1.07
CA ALA A 81 -1.83 -10.12 2.11
C ALA A 81 -1.56 -10.79 3.48
N HIS A 82 -2.40 -11.74 3.90
CA HIS A 82 -2.25 -12.43 5.17
C HIS A 82 -0.97 -13.30 5.24
N GLU A 83 -0.48 -13.82 4.12
CA GLU A 83 0.78 -14.59 4.10
C GLU A 83 2.00 -13.67 4.20
N VAL A 84 1.93 -12.46 3.60
CA VAL A 84 2.98 -11.45 3.73
C VAL A 84 3.00 -10.86 5.14
N GLN A 85 1.84 -10.71 5.79
CA GLN A 85 1.70 -10.15 7.13
C GLN A 85 2.54 -10.89 8.17
N GLU A 86 2.70 -12.21 8.03
CA GLU A 86 3.52 -13.03 8.92
C GLU A 86 5.03 -12.71 8.85
N ILE A 87 5.48 -12.14 7.72
CA ILE A 87 6.90 -11.93 7.42
C ILE A 87 7.25 -10.45 7.43
N VAL A 88 6.38 -9.60 6.86
CA VAL A 88 6.55 -8.15 6.70
C VAL A 88 5.25 -7.45 7.09
N PRO A 89 4.88 -7.46 8.38
CA PRO A 89 3.61 -6.91 8.86
C PRO A 89 3.43 -5.43 8.51
N GLU A 90 4.51 -4.65 8.44
CA GLU A 90 4.49 -3.24 8.07
C GLU A 90 4.05 -2.98 6.61
N ALA A 91 4.02 -4.01 5.76
CA ALA A 91 3.53 -3.91 4.39
C ALA A 91 2.01 -4.07 4.29
N ILE A 92 1.33 -4.50 5.34
CA ILE A 92 -0.08 -4.89 5.29
C ILE A 92 -0.93 -3.93 6.11
N THR A 93 -2.12 -3.65 5.61
CA THR A 93 -3.19 -2.95 6.32
C THR A 93 -4.43 -3.84 6.40
N GLY A 94 -5.18 -3.72 7.50
CA GLY A 94 -6.34 -4.57 7.78
C GLY A 94 -5.96 -5.93 8.35
N GLU A 95 -6.96 -6.69 8.75
CA GLU A 95 -6.83 -8.01 9.36
C GLU A 95 -7.39 -9.09 8.43
N LYS A 96 -6.83 -10.30 8.52
CA LYS A 96 -7.38 -11.45 7.79
C LYS A 96 -8.81 -11.70 8.26
N ASP A 97 -9.72 -11.87 7.28
CA ASP A 97 -11.15 -12.07 7.52
C ASP A 97 -11.81 -10.91 8.29
N GLY A 98 -11.20 -9.70 8.21
CA GLY A 98 -11.70 -8.49 8.84
C GLY A 98 -13.10 -8.12 8.36
N MET A 99 -13.91 -7.62 9.28
CA MET A 99 -15.26 -7.12 9.03
C MET A 99 -15.38 -5.69 9.53
N ARG A 100 -16.18 -4.88 8.86
CA ARG A 100 -16.52 -3.53 9.31
C ARG A 100 -18.03 -3.30 9.25
N THR A 101 -18.51 -2.49 10.16
CA THR A 101 -19.90 -2.01 10.11
C THR A 101 -20.01 -0.91 9.08
N GLU A 102 -20.96 -1.05 8.18
CA GLU A 102 -21.29 -0.06 7.15
C GLU A 102 -22.71 0.45 7.37
N GLU A 103 -22.88 1.77 7.36
CA GLU A 103 -24.20 2.37 7.30
C GLU A 103 -24.73 2.31 5.88
N TYR A 104 -26.00 1.98 5.71
CA TYR A 104 -26.68 2.01 4.42
C TYR A 104 -28.09 2.56 4.55
N GLU A 105 -28.59 3.13 3.48
CA GLU A 105 -29.93 3.69 3.42
C GLU A 105 -30.95 2.59 3.18
N ILE A 106 -31.87 2.40 4.13
CA ILE A 106 -32.99 1.46 4.03
C ILE A 106 -34.12 2.08 3.21
N THR A 107 -34.46 3.33 3.54
CA THR A 107 -35.47 4.11 2.83
C THR A 107 -34.89 5.48 2.52
N PRO A 108 -34.91 5.92 1.26
CA PRO A 108 -34.38 7.23 0.91
C PRO A 108 -35.23 8.35 1.48
N ALA A 109 -34.59 9.49 1.71
CA ALA A 109 -35.30 10.72 2.07
C ALA A 109 -36.33 11.09 0.99
N VAL A 110 -37.48 11.57 1.40
CA VAL A 110 -38.49 12.10 0.50
C VAL A 110 -38.31 13.61 0.36
N LEU A 111 -38.28 14.09 -0.87
CA LEU A 111 -38.14 15.52 -1.17
C LEU A 111 -39.48 16.05 -1.78
N ASP A 112 -39.81 17.32 -1.47
CA ASP A 112 -40.89 18.04 -2.16
C ASP A 112 -40.44 18.53 -3.55
N GLU A 113 -41.34 19.18 -4.28
CA GLU A 113 -41.09 19.73 -5.62
C GLU A 113 -40.02 20.84 -5.62
N GLU A 114 -39.73 21.43 -4.46
CA GLU A 114 -38.72 22.49 -4.24
C GLU A 114 -37.38 21.94 -3.80
N GLY A 115 -37.29 20.62 -3.54
CA GLY A 115 -36.07 19.93 -3.14
C GLY A 115 -35.79 19.93 -1.62
N ASN A 116 -36.77 20.30 -0.77
CA ASN A 116 -36.65 20.21 0.68
C ASN A 116 -37.00 18.80 1.15
N ILE A 117 -36.31 18.34 2.19
CA ILE A 117 -36.59 17.04 2.81
C ILE A 117 -37.91 17.12 3.57
N THR A 118 -38.86 16.27 3.17
CA THR A 118 -40.16 16.10 3.85
C THR A 118 -40.21 14.89 4.76
N GLU A 119 -39.42 13.86 4.44
CA GLU A 119 -39.17 12.71 5.31
C GLU A 119 -37.67 12.39 5.30
N GLU A 120 -37.09 12.21 6.47
CA GLU A 120 -35.67 11.83 6.60
C GLU A 120 -35.43 10.40 6.12
N ALA A 121 -34.22 10.17 5.60
CA ALA A 121 -33.78 8.82 5.24
C ALA A 121 -33.75 7.91 6.48
N VAL A 122 -34.20 6.68 6.33
CA VAL A 122 -34.04 5.64 7.35
C VAL A 122 -32.73 4.90 7.10
N MET A 123 -31.80 5.04 8.03
CA MET A 123 -30.49 4.40 7.96
C MET A 123 -30.49 3.08 8.73
N GLY A 124 -29.75 2.11 8.23
CA GLY A 124 -29.45 0.85 8.91
C GLY A 124 -27.96 0.57 8.91
N THR A 125 -27.56 -0.47 9.62
CA THR A 125 -26.19 -0.93 9.65
C THR A 125 -26.09 -2.39 9.22
N ARG A 126 -24.97 -2.74 8.55
CA ARG A 126 -24.67 -4.12 8.18
C ARG A 126 -23.17 -4.39 8.35
N GLU A 127 -22.84 -5.65 8.60
CA GLU A 127 -21.46 -6.12 8.57
C GLU A 127 -21.06 -6.46 7.13
N VAL A 128 -19.93 -5.90 6.69
CA VAL A 128 -19.34 -6.17 5.36
C VAL A 128 -17.87 -6.51 5.50
N PRO A 129 -17.31 -7.32 4.57
CA PRO A 129 -15.89 -7.62 4.59
C PRO A 129 -15.03 -6.34 4.51
N GLU A 130 -14.01 -6.27 5.36
CA GLU A 130 -12.92 -5.30 5.28
C GLU A 130 -11.69 -6.00 4.73
N TYR A 131 -11.38 -5.72 3.46
CA TYR A 131 -10.30 -6.41 2.77
C TYR A 131 -8.94 -5.86 3.15
N GLN A 132 -7.95 -6.76 3.34
CA GLN A 132 -6.57 -6.38 3.54
C GLN A 132 -5.99 -5.67 2.31
N GLY A 133 -5.12 -4.70 2.55
CA GLY A 133 -4.30 -4.05 1.54
C GLY A 133 -2.82 -4.40 1.69
N ILE A 134 -2.05 -4.32 0.61
CA ILE A 134 -0.60 -4.50 0.60
C ILE A 134 0.09 -3.29 -0.03
N ASP A 135 1.07 -2.72 0.69
CA ASP A 135 2.03 -1.76 0.16
C ASP A 135 3.32 -2.49 -0.25
N GLN A 136 3.40 -2.89 -1.51
CA GLN A 136 4.54 -3.63 -2.03
C GLN A 136 5.86 -2.81 -1.97
N ALA A 137 5.82 -1.48 -1.88
CA ALA A 137 7.02 -0.67 -1.73
C ALA A 137 7.78 -0.95 -0.43
N LYS A 138 7.09 -1.46 0.60
CA LYS A 138 7.69 -1.90 1.86
C LYS A 138 8.57 -3.14 1.72
N LEU A 139 8.41 -3.91 0.66
CA LEU A 139 9.25 -5.08 0.37
C LEU A 139 10.61 -4.67 -0.24
N VAL A 140 10.73 -3.47 -0.81
CA VAL A 140 11.95 -3.03 -1.51
C VAL A 140 13.20 -3.04 -0.61
N PRO A 141 13.20 -2.48 0.61
CA PRO A 141 14.37 -2.56 1.49
C PRO A 141 14.79 -3.99 1.82
N LEU A 142 13.81 -4.87 2.05
CA LEU A 142 14.03 -6.29 2.32
C LEU A 142 14.67 -6.99 1.11
N LEU A 143 14.17 -6.73 -0.11
CA LEU A 143 14.74 -7.27 -1.34
C LEU A 143 16.18 -6.78 -1.57
N VAL A 144 16.47 -5.51 -1.29
CA VAL A 144 17.83 -4.96 -1.38
C VAL A 144 18.77 -5.67 -0.40
N GLY A 145 18.35 -5.84 0.85
CA GLY A 145 19.14 -6.56 1.86
C GLY A 145 19.41 -8.01 1.44
N ALA A 146 18.38 -8.72 0.96
CA ALA A 146 18.53 -10.10 0.49
C ALA A 146 19.50 -10.24 -0.70
N ILE A 147 19.46 -9.29 -1.65
CA ILE A 147 20.42 -9.28 -2.78
C ILE A 147 21.85 -9.03 -2.28
N GLN A 148 22.04 -8.18 -1.28
CA GLN A 148 23.36 -7.90 -0.70
C GLN A 148 23.91 -9.12 0.03
N GLU A 149 23.08 -9.80 0.84
CA GLU A 149 23.47 -11.05 1.53
C GLU A 149 23.78 -12.16 0.51
N LEU A 150 22.94 -12.38 -0.49
CA LEU A 150 23.19 -13.36 -1.56
C LEU A 150 24.48 -13.07 -2.32
N LYS A 151 24.78 -11.80 -2.62
CA LYS A 151 26.05 -11.42 -3.25
C LYS A 151 27.24 -11.78 -2.39
N ALA A 152 27.18 -11.55 -1.08
CA ALA A 152 28.26 -11.90 -0.14
C ALA A 152 28.49 -13.41 -0.08
N GLU A 153 27.44 -14.22 -0.06
CA GLU A 153 27.51 -15.68 -0.12
C GLU A 153 28.17 -16.18 -1.41
N ILE A 154 27.79 -15.61 -2.56
CA ILE A 154 28.38 -15.96 -3.85
C ILE A 154 29.89 -15.66 -3.88
N GLU A 155 30.33 -14.52 -3.36
CA GLU A 155 31.75 -14.17 -3.30
C GLU A 155 32.54 -15.12 -2.35
N LEU A 156 31.94 -15.52 -1.24
CA LEU A 156 32.51 -16.52 -0.35
C LEU A 156 32.69 -17.87 -1.07
N LEU A 157 31.67 -18.36 -1.75
CA LEU A 157 31.73 -19.61 -2.51
C LEU A 157 32.78 -19.57 -3.62
N LYS A 158 32.89 -18.47 -4.36
CA LYS A 158 33.95 -18.30 -5.38
C LYS A 158 35.35 -18.39 -4.77
N THR A 159 35.57 -17.82 -3.59
CA THR A 159 36.84 -17.90 -2.89
C THR A 159 37.16 -19.35 -2.49
N GLN A 160 36.18 -20.12 -2.05
CA GLN A 160 36.35 -21.53 -1.67
C GLN A 160 36.64 -22.44 -2.88
N ILE A 161 36.06 -22.15 -4.05
CA ILE A 161 36.27 -22.95 -5.28
C ILE A 161 37.64 -22.68 -5.88
N ASN A 162 38.21 -21.48 -5.70
CA ASN A 162 39.49 -21.08 -6.29
C ASN A 162 40.71 -21.39 -5.38
N ASN A 163 40.49 -21.95 -4.20
CA ASN A 163 41.50 -22.45 -3.29
C ASN A 163 41.63 -23.99 -3.35
#